data_52d7e24c9c1c975052c81d0f2f6cfb10
#
_entry.id   52d7e24c9c1c975052c81d0f2f6cfb10
#
_cell.length_a   1.000
_cell.length_b   1.000
_cell.length_c   1.000
_cell.angle_alpha   90.00
_cell.angle_beta   90.00
_cell.angle_gamma   90.00
#
_symmetry.space_group_name_H-M   'P 1'
#
loop_
_entity.id
_entity.type
_entity.pdbx_description
1 polymer ?
#
loop_
_entity_poly.entity_id
_entity_poly.type
_entity_poly.pdbx_seq_one_letter_code
_entity_poly.pdbx_strand_id
1 'polypeptide(L)'
;MICFSRRSGLPICPKRPSYSVKIFLYARRILLLVGLVSSFLPLNYAKSATAPEPGDLRGVGSVTFPITCTPDVQSDFARGVALLHSFFYEEARRVFTSVADRDPKCAMAQWGIAMTWWHPIWTPPAPDEMRAGKAAIEKAMSLKAGSDRERGFIMALNTYYNAPESSTAAPVGQSCHGPVGPRDRVVAYEKAMRQLRDKYPDDFEVQTFYAFAVLATGYATPNDTSLSKQLEAAGILEKLWKQNANHPGVVHYLIHSYDFPQFAQRGLTAAQTYDSIAPWVPHALHMPSHIFTRLGMWDESIAANRASAEASRAYATMRHRDATEAEELHALDYMAYSYLQEARDAEAKEIVDRVAKVRKTNPELEFSAAYALAAIPTRYAFERNDWEAAAALQIPELPHWNSFPFMEALIEYGHALGRAHTGDLDGARKAIARMQQLRDATKDPKFDYFKSHLDLQMQAASARVAAAEGKKDEAIDMLRRAADSEDILGKHPVSPGAFVPIREQLGTLLLETGLPKEAQREFEAALKIYPGRFRGLYGAAQAAELAGDNENASRYYTKLAAQTSKAGGSRDELNHVREFLSALARAADSNGVASARE
;
A
#
# COMPACT_ATOMS: atom_id res chain seq x y z
N MET A 1 56.28 22.55 6.49
CA MET A 1 57.59 22.84 5.86
C MET A 1 57.35 22.87 4.35
N ILE A 2 57.45 24.10 3.81
CA ILE A 2 58.02 24.49 2.52
C ILE A 2 57.25 24.01 1.28
N CYS A 3 56.50 24.83 0.62
CA CYS A 3 56.67 26.10 -0.13
C CYS A 3 56.97 25.90 -1.62
N PHE A 4 56.09 26.52 -2.44
CA PHE A 4 56.33 27.18 -3.76
C PHE A 4 56.69 26.30 -4.97
N SER A 5 56.09 26.48 -6.16
CA SER A 5 56.07 27.71 -7.00
C SER A 5 55.22 27.51 -8.28
N ARG A 6 54.45 28.53 -8.63
CA ARG A 6 53.98 29.08 -9.90
C ARG A 6 54.63 28.62 -11.22
N ARG A 7 53.76 28.47 -12.25
CA ARG A 7 53.77 29.20 -13.57
C ARG A 7 52.61 28.66 -14.43
N SER A 8 51.60 29.45 -14.72
CA SER A 8 51.35 30.30 -15.92
C SER A 8 51.24 29.55 -17.25
N GLY A 9 50.06 29.60 -17.87
CA GLY A 9 49.82 29.23 -19.26
C GLY A 9 48.34 29.14 -19.60
N LEU A 10 47.72 30.26 -19.98
CA LEU A 10 46.48 30.28 -20.77
C LEU A 10 46.80 29.86 -22.21
N PRO A 11 45.87 29.17 -22.90
CA PRO A 11 45.50 29.68 -24.21
C PRO A 11 44.00 29.71 -24.48
N ILE A 12 43.51 30.87 -24.87
CA ILE A 12 42.84 31.21 -26.13
C ILE A 12 41.57 30.43 -26.50
N CYS A 13 40.47 31.15 -26.39
CA CYS A 13 39.15 30.91 -26.93
C CYS A 13 39.14 31.04 -28.46
N PRO A 14 38.48 30.20 -29.24
CA PRO A 14 38.09 30.55 -30.60
C PRO A 14 36.59 30.93 -30.67
N LYS A 15 36.35 31.92 -31.48
CA LYS A 15 35.19 32.71 -31.80
C LYS A 15 33.98 31.87 -32.27
N ARG A 16 32.79 32.32 -31.86
CA ARG A 16 31.52 32.00 -32.52
C ARG A 16 31.45 32.56 -33.94
N PRO A 17 30.82 31.87 -34.90
CA PRO A 17 30.25 32.52 -36.07
C PRO A 17 28.79 32.89 -35.81
N SER A 18 28.48 34.12 -36.08
CA SER A 18 27.18 34.72 -36.22
C SER A 18 26.49 34.19 -37.48
N TYR A 19 25.25 33.71 -37.35
CA TYR A 19 24.32 33.67 -38.49
C TYR A 19 23.04 34.42 -38.11
N SER A 20 22.92 35.56 -38.77
CA SER A 20 21.73 36.41 -38.81
C SER A 20 20.76 35.90 -39.88
N VAL A 21 19.48 35.93 -39.52
CA VAL A 21 18.31 36.30 -40.35
C VAL A 21 17.97 35.44 -41.57
N LYS A 22 16.92 34.64 -41.46
CA LYS A 22 15.77 34.67 -42.40
C LYS A 22 14.51 34.16 -41.69
N ILE A 23 13.81 35.10 -41.06
CA ILE A 23 12.36 34.99 -40.82
C ILE A 23 11.70 35.47 -42.12
N PHE A 24 10.97 34.65 -42.82
CA PHE A 24 9.71 34.94 -43.50
C PHE A 24 9.25 33.73 -44.34
N LEU A 25 7.94 33.43 -44.25
CA LEU A 25 7.19 32.54 -45.12
C LEU A 25 7.28 31.01 -44.86
N TYR A 26 6.58 30.53 -43.80
CA TYR A 26 5.85 29.25 -43.86
C TYR A 26 4.71 29.24 -42.81
N ALA A 27 3.85 30.26 -42.84
CA ALA A 27 2.60 30.29 -42.11
C ALA A 27 1.42 30.13 -43.08
N ARG A 28 1.20 28.95 -43.62
CA ARG A 28 -0.04 28.52 -44.28
C ARG A 28 0.13 27.12 -44.87
N ARG A 29 0.12 26.08 -44.04
CA ARG A 29 -0.21 24.68 -44.39
C ARG A 29 0.20 23.72 -43.27
N ILE A 30 -0.28 23.93 -42.04
CA ILE A 30 -0.38 22.87 -41.01
C ILE A 30 -1.62 23.19 -40.17
N LEU A 31 -2.75 23.06 -40.80
CA LEU A 31 -4.08 23.07 -40.18
C LEU A 31 -4.89 21.96 -40.86
N LEU A 32 -4.39 20.72 -40.75
CA LEU A 32 -5.07 19.47 -41.11
C LEU A 32 -4.06 18.34 -40.90
N LEU A 33 -3.88 17.91 -39.63
CA LEU A 33 -3.35 16.60 -39.23
C LEU A 33 -2.91 16.64 -37.75
N VAL A 34 -3.82 17.02 -36.85
CA VAL A 34 -3.80 16.62 -35.43
C VAL A 34 -5.22 16.24 -35.04
N GLY A 35 -5.74 15.28 -35.77
CA GLY A 35 -6.89 14.49 -35.42
C GLY A 35 -6.46 13.05 -35.16
N LEU A 36 -5.38 12.85 -34.42
CA LEU A 36 -5.12 11.57 -33.78
C LEU A 36 -6.02 11.54 -32.53
N VAL A 37 -7.26 11.13 -32.77
CA VAL A 37 -8.13 10.53 -31.77
C VAL A 37 -7.27 9.51 -31.02
N SER A 38 -6.83 9.88 -29.84
CA SER A 38 -6.48 8.92 -28.80
C SER A 38 -7.76 8.18 -28.50
N SER A 39 -8.00 7.12 -29.25
CA SER A 39 -8.95 6.08 -28.90
C SER A 39 -8.43 5.47 -27.59
N PHE A 40 -8.72 6.11 -26.48
CA PHE A 40 -8.84 5.40 -25.23
C PHE A 40 -9.98 4.41 -25.47
N LEU A 41 -9.62 3.22 -25.93
CA LEU A 41 -10.47 2.06 -25.72
C LEU A 41 -10.74 2.06 -24.21
N PRO A 42 -12.01 2.12 -23.76
CA PRO A 42 -12.29 1.80 -22.38
C PRO A 42 -11.73 0.39 -22.21
N LEU A 43 -10.65 0.26 -21.42
CA LEU A 43 -10.31 -1.03 -20.86
C LEU A 43 -11.60 -1.50 -20.20
N ASN A 44 -12.23 -2.53 -20.79
CA ASN A 44 -13.31 -3.25 -20.15
C ASN A 44 -12.73 -3.88 -18.88
N TYR A 45 -12.63 -3.10 -17.81
CA TYR A 45 -12.35 -3.60 -16.50
C TYR A 45 -13.51 -4.51 -16.12
N ALA A 46 -13.15 -5.76 -16.04
CA ALA A 46 -13.87 -6.88 -15.48
C ALA A 46 -15.38 -6.88 -15.77
N LYS A 47 -15.80 -7.69 -16.72
CA LYS A 47 -17.00 -8.46 -16.48
C LYS A 47 -16.88 -8.97 -15.05
N SER A 48 -17.80 -8.55 -14.16
CA SER A 48 -18.00 -9.16 -12.86
C SER A 48 -17.87 -10.67 -13.06
N ALA A 49 -16.77 -11.25 -12.64
CA ALA A 49 -16.65 -12.69 -12.59
C ALA A 49 -17.74 -13.11 -11.62
N THR A 50 -18.77 -13.76 -12.11
CA THR A 50 -19.76 -14.39 -11.22
C THR A 50 -18.95 -15.26 -10.27
N ALA A 51 -19.22 -15.08 -8.97
CA ALA A 51 -18.57 -15.90 -7.93
C ALA A 51 -18.60 -17.37 -8.39
N PRO A 52 -17.46 -18.08 -8.36
CA PRO A 52 -17.44 -19.47 -8.81
C PRO A 52 -18.48 -20.27 -8.03
N GLU A 53 -19.16 -21.20 -8.72
CA GLU A 53 -20.02 -22.16 -8.06
C GLU A 53 -19.27 -22.88 -6.91
N PRO A 54 -19.91 -23.20 -5.79
CA PRO A 54 -19.27 -23.91 -4.71
C PRO A 54 -18.60 -25.20 -5.21
N GLY A 55 -17.26 -25.22 -5.19
CA GLY A 55 -16.45 -26.36 -5.67
C GLY A 55 -15.68 -26.12 -6.97
N ASP A 56 -15.97 -25.06 -7.74
CA ASP A 56 -15.22 -24.70 -8.95
C ASP A 56 -14.25 -23.54 -8.69
N LEU A 57 -13.16 -23.83 -8.00
CA LEU A 57 -12.08 -22.90 -7.72
C LEU A 57 -11.00 -22.95 -8.83
N ARG A 58 -11.41 -23.01 -10.10
CA ARG A 58 -10.55 -22.89 -11.27
C ARG A 58 -10.18 -21.42 -11.49
N GLY A 59 -8.99 -21.17 -12.04
CA GLY A 59 -8.48 -19.81 -12.28
C GLY A 59 -7.62 -19.31 -11.11
N VAL A 60 -6.49 -20.00 -10.88
CA VAL A 60 -5.44 -19.60 -9.89
C VAL A 60 -4.08 -19.42 -10.59
N GLY A 61 -4.10 -19.21 -11.91
CA GLY A 61 -2.92 -19.12 -12.74
C GLY A 61 -2.32 -20.48 -13.12
N SER A 62 -1.08 -20.46 -13.59
CA SER A 62 -0.38 -21.63 -14.10
C SER A 62 0.87 -21.92 -13.28
N VAL A 63 0.85 -23.03 -12.53
CA VAL A 63 1.96 -23.54 -11.73
C VAL A 63 2.33 -24.94 -12.20
N THR A 64 3.63 -25.17 -12.40
CA THR A 64 4.18 -26.48 -12.73
C THR A 64 5.16 -26.90 -11.64
N PHE A 65 4.72 -27.75 -10.72
CA PHE A 65 5.51 -28.23 -9.61
C PHE A 65 5.49 -29.76 -9.58
N PRO A 66 6.39 -30.45 -10.31
CA PRO A 66 6.43 -31.90 -10.32
C PRO A 66 6.82 -32.48 -8.96
N ILE A 67 6.11 -33.52 -8.52
CA ILE A 67 6.34 -34.25 -7.27
C ILE A 67 6.36 -35.73 -7.50
N THR A 68 7.01 -36.46 -6.60
CA THR A 68 7.14 -37.95 -6.68
C THR A 68 5.99 -38.71 -6.00
N CYS A 69 4.90 -38.03 -5.68
CA CYS A 69 3.67 -38.61 -5.17
C CYS A 69 2.88 -39.33 -6.30
N THR A 70 1.75 -39.95 -5.97
CA THR A 70 0.94 -40.64 -6.98
C THR A 70 0.44 -39.69 -8.07
N PRO A 71 0.34 -40.12 -9.35
CA PRO A 71 -0.02 -39.23 -10.46
C PRO A 71 -1.38 -38.53 -10.31
N ASP A 72 -2.34 -39.14 -9.64
CA ASP A 72 -3.70 -38.64 -9.44
C ASP A 72 -3.79 -37.44 -8.51
N VAL A 73 -2.75 -37.15 -7.73
CA VAL A 73 -2.70 -35.97 -6.84
C VAL A 73 -1.87 -34.81 -7.41
N GLN A 74 -1.18 -35.02 -8.54
CA GLN A 74 -0.25 -34.04 -9.11
C GLN A 74 -0.91 -32.69 -9.44
N SER A 75 -2.08 -32.69 -10.06
CA SER A 75 -2.80 -31.46 -10.43
C SER A 75 -3.32 -30.69 -9.21
N ASP A 76 -3.81 -31.43 -8.18
CA ASP A 76 -4.28 -30.80 -6.95
C ASP A 76 -3.11 -30.21 -6.16
N PHE A 77 -1.96 -30.89 -6.13
CA PHE A 77 -0.76 -30.33 -5.50
C PHE A 77 -0.33 -29.02 -6.17
N ALA A 78 -0.27 -28.98 -7.50
CA ALA A 78 0.08 -27.77 -8.25
C ALA A 78 -0.93 -26.64 -7.98
N ARG A 79 -2.24 -26.95 -7.88
CA ARG A 79 -3.28 -26.00 -7.47
C ARG A 79 -3.04 -25.49 -6.04
N GLY A 80 -2.69 -26.36 -5.10
CA GLY A 80 -2.32 -25.98 -3.73
C GLY A 80 -1.15 -24.99 -3.70
N VAL A 81 -0.13 -25.18 -4.56
CA VAL A 81 1.00 -24.25 -4.70
C VAL A 81 0.55 -22.90 -5.29
N ALA A 82 -0.32 -22.90 -6.27
CA ALA A 82 -0.87 -21.66 -6.85
C ALA A 82 -1.65 -20.82 -5.82
N LEU A 83 -2.46 -21.48 -4.99
CA LEU A 83 -3.16 -20.85 -3.86
C LEU A 83 -2.20 -20.33 -2.80
N LEU A 84 -1.14 -21.10 -2.50
CA LEU A 84 -0.08 -20.69 -1.58
C LEU A 84 0.64 -19.42 -2.09
N HIS A 85 0.96 -19.36 -3.38
CA HIS A 85 1.54 -18.18 -4.02
C HIS A 85 0.63 -16.96 -3.98
N SER A 86 -0.68 -17.15 -3.92
CA SER A 86 -1.67 -16.09 -3.81
C SER A 86 -2.06 -15.78 -2.34
N PHE A 87 -1.32 -16.29 -1.36
CA PHE A 87 -1.54 -16.17 0.08
C PHE A 87 -2.93 -16.60 0.55
N PHE A 88 -3.60 -17.44 -0.22
CA PHE A 88 -4.86 -18.04 0.20
C PHE A 88 -4.60 -19.29 1.05
N TYR A 89 -3.95 -19.09 2.18
CA TYR A 89 -3.37 -20.12 3.04
C TYR A 89 -4.37 -21.15 3.51
N GLU A 90 -5.57 -20.74 3.91
CA GLU A 90 -6.60 -21.66 4.38
C GLU A 90 -7.04 -22.64 3.28
N GLU A 91 -7.31 -22.14 2.09
CA GLU A 91 -7.74 -22.98 0.97
C GLU A 91 -6.58 -23.83 0.44
N ALA A 92 -5.37 -23.29 0.39
CA ALA A 92 -4.17 -24.06 0.05
C ALA A 92 -3.97 -25.25 1.02
N ARG A 93 -4.16 -25.02 2.34
CA ARG A 93 -4.05 -26.06 3.36
C ARG A 93 -5.08 -27.17 3.17
N ARG A 94 -6.33 -26.80 2.83
CA ARG A 94 -7.36 -27.78 2.52
C ARG A 94 -6.98 -28.67 1.34
N VAL A 95 -6.44 -28.06 0.28
CA VAL A 95 -5.99 -28.79 -0.91
C VAL A 95 -4.83 -29.72 -0.56
N PHE A 96 -3.80 -29.23 0.14
CA PHE A 96 -2.67 -30.09 0.54
C PHE A 96 -3.09 -31.19 1.52
N THR A 97 -4.04 -30.94 2.41
CA THR A 97 -4.59 -31.97 3.29
C THR A 97 -5.31 -33.07 2.48
N SER A 98 -6.13 -32.68 1.51
CA SER A 98 -6.79 -33.65 0.61
C SER A 98 -5.77 -34.48 -0.20
N VAL A 99 -4.66 -33.86 -0.64
CA VAL A 99 -3.54 -34.59 -1.27
C VAL A 99 -2.92 -35.59 -0.29
N ALA A 100 -2.67 -35.17 0.96
CA ALA A 100 -2.09 -36.06 2.00
C ALA A 100 -3.02 -37.22 2.39
N ASP A 101 -4.35 -37.01 2.36
CA ASP A 101 -5.34 -38.07 2.65
C ASP A 101 -5.41 -39.11 1.52
N ARG A 102 -5.28 -38.69 0.25
CA ARG A 102 -5.30 -39.57 -0.92
C ARG A 102 -3.95 -40.29 -1.14
N ASP A 103 -2.85 -39.61 -0.82
CA ASP A 103 -1.52 -40.22 -0.83
C ASP A 103 -0.78 -39.96 0.50
N PRO A 104 -1.00 -40.80 1.52
CA PRO A 104 -0.39 -40.64 2.85
C PRO A 104 1.17 -40.73 2.86
N LYS A 105 1.78 -41.15 1.75
CA LYS A 105 3.23 -41.18 1.58
C LYS A 105 3.79 -39.95 0.89
N CYS A 106 2.94 -39.03 0.42
CA CYS A 106 3.34 -37.82 -0.24
C CYS A 106 4.00 -36.84 0.75
N ALA A 107 5.34 -36.84 0.80
CA ALA A 107 6.09 -35.93 1.67
C ALA A 107 5.83 -34.45 1.31
N MET A 108 5.66 -34.13 0.02
CA MET A 108 5.43 -32.77 -0.45
C MET A 108 4.05 -32.22 -0.03
N ALA A 109 3.03 -33.06 0.17
CA ALA A 109 1.77 -32.63 0.75
C ALA A 109 1.95 -32.07 2.17
N GLN A 110 2.78 -32.74 2.98
CA GLN A 110 3.11 -32.27 4.33
C GLN A 110 3.97 -30.99 4.32
N TRP A 111 4.89 -30.86 3.34
CA TRP A 111 5.59 -29.60 3.10
C TRP A 111 4.62 -28.47 2.76
N GLY A 112 3.65 -28.71 1.88
CA GLY A 112 2.63 -27.73 1.53
C GLY A 112 1.80 -27.31 2.74
N ILE A 113 1.35 -28.25 3.58
CA ILE A 113 0.66 -27.97 4.84
C ILE A 113 1.55 -27.10 5.75
N ALA A 114 2.84 -27.44 5.91
CA ALA A 114 3.76 -26.66 6.71
C ALA A 114 3.94 -25.22 6.18
N MET A 115 4.06 -25.06 4.85
CA MET A 115 4.15 -23.73 4.22
C MET A 115 2.90 -22.85 4.51
N THR A 116 1.73 -23.45 4.64
CA THR A 116 0.50 -22.69 4.93
C THR A 116 0.38 -22.23 6.38
N TRP A 117 1.20 -22.73 7.27
CA TRP A 117 1.29 -22.30 8.66
C TRP A 117 2.34 -21.22 8.91
N TRP A 118 3.27 -21.06 7.97
CA TRP A 118 4.24 -19.96 7.99
C TRP A 118 3.76 -18.82 7.18
N HIS A 119 3.17 -17.91 7.31
CA HIS A 119 2.66 -16.79 6.51
C HIS A 119 3.79 -15.77 6.16
N PRO A 120 4.77 -16.08 5.28
CA PRO A 120 5.86 -15.14 4.96
C PRO A 120 5.31 -13.81 4.43
N ILE A 121 5.89 -12.69 4.82
CA ILE A 121 5.47 -11.32 4.50
C ILE A 121 3.98 -11.02 4.79
N TRP A 122 3.36 -11.80 5.68
CA TRP A 122 1.99 -11.61 6.11
C TRP A 122 1.96 -11.29 7.62
N THR A 123 1.99 -12.30 8.46
CA THR A 123 2.07 -12.20 9.91
C THR A 123 2.84 -13.40 10.45
N PRO A 124 3.61 -13.27 11.55
CA PRO A 124 4.25 -14.44 12.14
C PRO A 124 3.20 -15.42 12.64
N PRO A 125 3.48 -16.74 12.51
CA PRO A 125 2.57 -17.76 13.02
C PRO A 125 2.37 -17.61 14.52
N ALA A 126 1.13 -17.78 14.97
CA ALA A 126 0.81 -17.92 16.37
C ALA A 126 1.50 -19.18 16.97
N PRO A 127 1.66 -19.30 18.30
CA PRO A 127 2.36 -20.43 18.90
C PRO A 127 1.78 -21.80 18.56
N ASP A 128 0.48 -21.92 18.36
CA ASP A 128 -0.20 -23.15 17.91
C ASP A 128 0.02 -23.44 16.43
N GLU A 129 -0.01 -22.42 15.57
CA GLU A 129 0.32 -22.49 14.15
C GLU A 129 1.79 -22.90 13.96
N MET A 130 2.70 -22.32 14.76
CA MET A 130 4.10 -22.71 14.76
C MET A 130 4.28 -24.19 15.11
N ARG A 131 3.54 -24.70 16.12
CA ARG A 131 3.56 -26.12 16.48
C ARG A 131 2.99 -26.99 15.36
N ALA A 132 1.88 -26.59 14.75
CA ALA A 132 1.25 -27.33 13.65
C ALA A 132 2.16 -27.39 12.41
N GLY A 133 2.77 -26.29 12.03
CA GLY A 133 3.71 -26.23 10.92
C GLY A 133 4.98 -27.08 11.17
N LYS A 134 5.51 -27.02 12.41
CA LYS A 134 6.64 -27.84 12.81
C LYS A 134 6.31 -29.35 12.74
N ALA A 135 5.16 -29.76 13.24
CA ALA A 135 4.72 -31.15 13.16
C ALA A 135 4.55 -31.63 11.71
N ALA A 136 4.02 -30.78 10.82
CA ALA A 136 3.86 -31.09 9.41
C ALA A 136 5.23 -31.27 8.71
N ILE A 137 6.20 -30.39 8.98
CA ILE A 137 7.53 -30.52 8.33
C ILE A 137 8.32 -31.71 8.88
N GLU A 138 8.21 -32.03 10.16
CA GLU A 138 8.80 -33.24 10.74
C GLU A 138 8.21 -34.50 10.12
N LYS A 139 6.89 -34.52 9.88
CA LYS A 139 6.23 -35.61 9.16
C LYS A 139 6.73 -35.69 7.71
N ALA A 140 6.88 -34.58 6.99
CA ALA A 140 7.44 -34.57 5.64
C ALA A 140 8.85 -35.22 5.61
N MET A 141 9.70 -34.87 6.56
CA MET A 141 11.04 -35.45 6.69
C MET A 141 11.02 -36.95 6.95
N SER A 142 10.08 -37.44 7.76
CA SER A 142 9.95 -38.88 8.09
C SER A 142 9.49 -39.70 6.89
N LEU A 143 8.74 -39.11 5.95
CA LEU A 143 8.21 -39.80 4.75
C LEU A 143 9.25 -40.02 3.65
N LYS A 144 10.45 -39.42 3.77
CA LYS A 144 11.58 -39.60 2.85
C LYS A 144 11.20 -39.31 1.38
N ALA A 145 11.02 -38.03 1.05
CA ALA A 145 10.72 -37.58 -0.32
C ALA A 145 11.60 -38.25 -1.38
N GLY A 146 11.00 -38.56 -2.53
CA GLY A 146 11.62 -39.37 -3.57
C GLY A 146 12.76 -38.70 -4.31
N SER A 147 12.69 -37.36 -4.52
CA SER A 147 13.73 -36.62 -5.25
C SER A 147 14.60 -35.76 -4.35
N ASP A 148 15.84 -35.47 -4.79
CA ASP A 148 16.74 -34.51 -4.12
C ASP A 148 16.16 -33.09 -4.10
N ARG A 149 15.42 -32.74 -5.15
CA ARG A 149 14.72 -31.43 -5.26
C ARG A 149 13.67 -31.28 -4.16
N GLU A 150 12.80 -32.27 -3.99
CA GLU A 150 11.78 -32.28 -2.95
C GLU A 150 12.40 -32.25 -1.54
N ARG A 151 13.44 -33.07 -1.32
CA ARG A 151 14.21 -33.04 -0.06
C ARG A 151 14.78 -31.66 0.20
N GLY A 152 15.25 -30.96 -0.84
CA GLY A 152 15.76 -29.60 -0.74
C GLY A 152 14.70 -28.60 -0.25
N PHE A 153 13.48 -28.62 -0.79
CA PHE A 153 12.36 -27.79 -0.31
C PHE A 153 11.98 -28.10 1.14
N ILE A 154 11.89 -29.38 1.50
CA ILE A 154 11.58 -29.84 2.86
C ILE A 154 12.65 -29.37 3.84
N MET A 155 13.92 -29.55 3.51
CA MET A 155 15.04 -29.13 4.36
C MET A 155 15.13 -27.62 4.50
N ALA A 156 14.86 -26.88 3.44
CA ALA A 156 14.82 -25.41 3.51
C ALA A 156 13.75 -24.94 4.49
N LEU A 157 12.53 -25.46 4.39
CA LEU A 157 11.46 -25.08 5.31
C LEU A 157 11.72 -25.54 6.75
N ASN A 158 12.37 -26.71 6.91
CA ASN A 158 12.77 -27.19 8.23
C ASN A 158 13.73 -26.23 8.93
N THR A 159 14.58 -25.49 8.20
CA THR A 159 15.46 -24.49 8.81
C THR A 159 14.67 -23.35 9.44
N TYR A 160 13.53 -22.93 8.85
CA TYR A 160 12.66 -21.93 9.45
C TYR A 160 12.07 -22.41 10.78
N TYR A 161 11.49 -23.61 10.81
CA TYR A 161 10.80 -24.14 12.00
C TYR A 161 11.75 -24.48 13.15
N ASN A 162 13.00 -24.83 12.86
CA ASN A 162 13.98 -25.24 13.86
C ASN A 162 15.13 -24.22 14.08
N ALA A 163 15.11 -23.07 13.43
CA ALA A 163 16.06 -22.01 13.77
C ALA A 163 15.82 -21.53 15.21
N PRO A 164 16.88 -21.26 15.98
CA PRO A 164 16.76 -20.71 17.32
C PRO A 164 16.06 -19.34 17.25
N GLU A 165 15.24 -19.04 18.24
CA GLU A 165 14.75 -17.69 18.44
C GLU A 165 15.88 -16.82 19.00
N SER A 166 16.20 -15.75 18.29
CA SER A 166 17.12 -14.75 18.83
C SER A 166 16.43 -14.04 20.00
N SER A 167 17.12 -13.97 21.14
CA SER A 167 16.67 -13.22 22.33
C SER A 167 16.86 -11.70 22.17
N THR A 168 17.42 -11.24 21.05
CA THR A 168 17.66 -9.81 20.83
C THR A 168 16.40 -9.15 20.28
N ALA A 169 15.98 -8.05 20.91
CA ALA A 169 14.92 -7.17 20.46
C ALA A 169 15.37 -6.42 19.17
N ALA A 170 15.49 -7.15 18.05
CA ALA A 170 15.74 -6.53 16.77
C ALA A 170 14.46 -5.85 16.27
N PRO A 171 14.56 -4.73 15.54
CA PRO A 171 13.40 -4.10 14.90
C PRO A 171 12.65 -5.12 14.05
N VAL A 172 11.33 -5.17 14.21
CA VAL A 172 10.48 -6.12 13.49
C VAL A 172 9.96 -5.45 12.21
N GLY A 173 10.15 -6.10 11.07
CA GLY A 173 9.59 -5.66 9.79
C GLY A 173 8.06 -5.67 9.81
N GLN A 174 7.46 -4.92 8.91
CA GLN A 174 6.02 -4.76 8.82
C GLN A 174 5.51 -5.21 7.44
N SER A 175 4.32 -5.80 7.41
CA SER A 175 3.59 -6.18 6.21
C SER A 175 2.15 -5.64 6.25
N CYS A 176 1.37 -5.85 5.19
CA CYS A 176 -0.04 -5.41 5.16
C CYS A 176 -0.90 -6.02 6.27
N HIS A 177 -0.53 -7.19 6.77
CA HIS A 177 -1.32 -7.93 7.77
C HIS A 177 -0.67 -7.93 9.15
N GLY A 178 0.42 -7.20 9.33
CA GLY A 178 1.06 -7.04 10.63
C GLY A 178 2.58 -7.17 10.61
N PRO A 179 3.18 -7.37 11.78
CA PRO A 179 4.63 -7.56 11.90
C PRO A 179 5.09 -8.84 11.19
N VAL A 180 6.27 -8.79 10.59
CA VAL A 180 6.91 -9.96 9.97
C VAL A 180 7.62 -10.79 11.05
N GLY A 181 7.69 -12.10 10.88
CA GLY A 181 8.27 -13.04 11.85
C GLY A 181 9.76 -12.83 12.13
N PRO A 182 10.31 -13.59 13.10
CA PRO A 182 11.68 -13.42 13.55
C PRO A 182 12.68 -13.48 12.39
N ARG A 183 13.51 -12.45 12.26
CA ARG A 183 14.48 -12.28 11.18
C ARG A 183 15.39 -13.51 11.00
N ASP A 184 15.89 -14.08 12.09
CA ASP A 184 16.84 -15.18 12.03
C ASP A 184 16.25 -16.43 11.37
N ARG A 185 14.96 -16.72 11.59
CA ARG A 185 14.23 -17.82 10.94
C ARG A 185 14.08 -17.59 9.44
N VAL A 186 13.72 -16.36 9.05
CA VAL A 186 13.53 -15.97 7.64
C VAL A 186 14.87 -16.01 6.90
N VAL A 187 15.95 -15.51 7.50
CA VAL A 187 17.31 -15.54 6.94
C VAL A 187 17.83 -16.98 6.80
N ALA A 188 17.55 -17.86 7.78
CA ALA A 188 17.92 -19.28 7.69
C ALA A 188 17.23 -19.95 6.50
N TYR A 189 15.94 -19.67 6.28
CA TYR A 189 15.20 -20.16 5.12
C TYR A 189 15.77 -19.61 3.80
N GLU A 190 16.03 -18.30 3.70
CA GLU A 190 16.65 -17.71 2.50
C GLU A 190 17.97 -18.39 2.17
N LYS A 191 18.83 -18.60 3.18
CA LYS A 191 20.12 -19.26 2.98
C LYS A 191 19.96 -20.69 2.43
N ALA A 192 19.00 -21.44 2.95
CA ALA A 192 18.73 -22.80 2.48
C ALA A 192 18.13 -22.81 1.06
N MET A 193 17.22 -21.88 0.76
CA MET A 193 16.66 -21.72 -0.59
C MET A 193 17.73 -21.25 -1.60
N ARG A 194 18.70 -20.44 -1.20
CA ARG A 194 19.85 -20.07 -2.04
C ARG A 194 20.67 -21.31 -2.42
N GLN A 195 20.96 -22.21 -1.49
CA GLN A 195 21.66 -23.45 -1.77
C GLN A 195 20.86 -24.35 -2.72
N LEU A 196 19.55 -24.41 -2.55
CA LEU A 196 18.68 -25.16 -3.45
C LEU A 196 18.68 -24.55 -4.86
N ARG A 197 18.59 -23.22 -4.97
CA ARG A 197 18.68 -22.49 -6.22
C ARG A 197 20.02 -22.73 -6.94
N ASP A 198 21.13 -22.74 -6.20
CA ASP A 198 22.47 -22.99 -6.78
C ASP A 198 22.59 -24.41 -7.34
N LYS A 199 21.87 -25.38 -6.74
CA LYS A 199 21.81 -26.77 -7.23
C LYS A 199 20.84 -26.92 -8.43
N TYR A 200 19.78 -26.11 -8.51
CA TYR A 200 18.75 -26.18 -9.55
C TYR A 200 18.50 -24.80 -10.17
N PRO A 201 19.50 -24.21 -10.87
CA PRO A 201 19.44 -22.83 -11.34
C PRO A 201 18.36 -22.57 -12.40
N ASP A 202 17.95 -23.62 -13.13
CA ASP A 202 16.95 -23.53 -14.20
C ASP A 202 15.54 -23.96 -13.75
N ASP A 203 15.38 -24.37 -12.48
CA ASP A 203 14.07 -24.77 -11.97
C ASP A 203 13.23 -23.55 -11.63
N PHE A 204 12.12 -23.39 -12.31
CA PHE A 204 11.24 -22.22 -12.20
C PHE A 204 10.72 -22.00 -10.77
N GLU A 205 10.21 -23.06 -10.14
CA GLU A 205 9.64 -22.95 -8.79
C GLU A 205 10.71 -22.74 -7.72
N VAL A 206 11.88 -23.35 -7.87
CA VAL A 206 13.02 -23.10 -6.98
C VAL A 206 13.42 -21.63 -7.05
N GLN A 207 13.48 -21.04 -8.25
CA GLN A 207 13.77 -19.62 -8.43
C GLN A 207 12.67 -18.74 -7.82
N THR A 208 11.40 -19.10 -8.00
CA THR A 208 10.25 -18.35 -7.47
C THR A 208 10.25 -18.34 -5.94
N PHE A 209 10.42 -19.52 -5.31
CA PHE A 209 10.49 -19.61 -3.85
C PHE A 209 11.77 -18.97 -3.28
N TYR A 210 12.89 -19.01 -4.01
CA TYR A 210 14.08 -18.27 -3.62
C TYR A 210 13.85 -16.75 -3.66
N ALA A 211 13.25 -16.22 -4.72
CA ALA A 211 12.90 -14.79 -4.81
C ALA A 211 11.95 -14.38 -3.68
N PHE A 212 10.98 -15.25 -3.35
CA PHE A 212 10.09 -15.03 -2.21
C PHE A 212 10.83 -15.02 -0.86
N ALA A 213 11.79 -15.92 -0.65
CA ALA A 213 12.62 -15.94 0.55
C ALA A 213 13.48 -14.68 0.70
N VAL A 214 14.07 -14.19 -0.41
CA VAL A 214 14.81 -12.93 -0.47
C VAL A 214 13.91 -11.75 -0.10
N LEU A 215 12.70 -11.71 -0.68
CA LEU A 215 11.71 -10.67 -0.40
C LEU A 215 11.28 -10.68 1.08
N ALA A 216 11.01 -11.87 1.64
CA ALA A 216 10.67 -12.03 3.05
C ALA A 216 11.80 -11.53 3.97
N THR A 217 13.07 -11.77 3.62
CA THR A 217 14.22 -11.21 4.35
C THR A 217 14.25 -9.70 4.28
N GLY A 218 13.93 -9.11 3.12
CA GLY A 218 13.83 -7.65 2.96
C GLY A 218 12.79 -7.04 3.91
N TYR A 219 11.61 -7.65 3.98
CA TYR A 219 10.56 -7.23 4.92
C TYR A 219 10.94 -7.45 6.39
N ALA A 220 11.72 -8.50 6.70
CA ALA A 220 12.23 -8.75 8.04
C ALA A 220 13.44 -7.86 8.43
N THR A 221 13.87 -6.95 7.55
CA THR A 221 15.01 -6.04 7.77
C THR A 221 14.58 -4.58 7.54
N PRO A 222 13.70 -4.01 8.39
CA PRO A 222 13.04 -2.72 8.15
C PRO A 222 14.00 -1.53 8.11
N ASN A 223 15.21 -1.67 8.66
CA ASN A 223 16.22 -0.60 8.68
C ASN A 223 17.05 -0.54 7.39
N ASP A 224 16.87 -1.47 6.45
CA ASP A 224 17.51 -1.40 5.14
C ASP A 224 16.72 -0.49 4.18
N THR A 225 17.00 0.80 4.25
CA THR A 225 16.37 1.80 3.36
C THR A 225 16.85 1.71 1.91
N SER A 226 17.86 0.89 1.61
CA SER A 226 18.33 0.67 0.24
C SER A 226 17.37 -0.19 -0.59
N LEU A 227 16.49 -0.94 0.07
CA LEU A 227 15.56 -1.91 -0.52
C LEU A 227 16.28 -2.96 -1.41
N SER A 228 17.53 -3.27 -1.04
CA SER A 228 18.40 -4.13 -1.86
C SER A 228 17.80 -5.53 -2.06
N LYS A 229 17.14 -6.09 -1.04
CA LYS A 229 16.47 -7.38 -1.10
C LYS A 229 15.24 -7.37 -2.00
N GLN A 230 14.44 -6.31 -1.94
CA GLN A 230 13.29 -6.12 -2.81
C GLN A 230 13.72 -6.03 -4.27
N LEU A 231 14.80 -5.33 -4.55
CA LEU A 231 15.36 -5.22 -5.90
C LEU A 231 16.03 -6.53 -6.39
N GLU A 232 16.69 -7.28 -5.49
CA GLU A 232 17.22 -8.62 -5.80
C GLU A 232 16.08 -9.56 -6.20
N ALA A 233 15.01 -9.63 -5.40
CA ALA A 233 13.83 -10.45 -5.68
C ALA A 233 13.17 -10.03 -7.01
N ALA A 234 12.94 -8.74 -7.22
CA ALA A 234 12.35 -8.22 -8.44
C ALA A 234 13.16 -8.61 -9.69
N GLY A 235 14.50 -8.51 -9.63
CA GLY A 235 15.36 -8.88 -10.75
C GLY A 235 15.30 -10.36 -11.14
N ILE A 236 15.01 -11.25 -10.18
CA ILE A 236 14.75 -12.67 -10.45
C ILE A 236 13.36 -12.84 -11.07
N LEU A 237 12.34 -12.24 -10.43
CA LEU A 237 10.94 -12.36 -10.83
C LEU A 237 10.66 -11.78 -12.23
N GLU A 238 11.29 -10.68 -12.60
CA GLU A 238 11.17 -10.12 -13.96
C GLU A 238 11.68 -11.08 -15.05
N LYS A 239 12.69 -11.88 -14.75
CA LYS A 239 13.18 -12.92 -15.68
C LYS A 239 12.19 -14.09 -15.79
N LEU A 240 11.62 -14.50 -14.66
CA LEU A 240 10.63 -15.58 -14.61
C LEU A 240 9.32 -15.14 -15.29
N TRP A 241 8.92 -13.89 -15.12
CA TRP A 241 7.72 -13.37 -15.77
C TRP A 241 7.76 -13.46 -17.30
N LYS A 242 8.93 -13.25 -17.89
CA LYS A 242 9.12 -13.43 -19.34
C LYS A 242 8.92 -14.88 -19.80
N GLN A 243 9.10 -15.85 -18.90
CA GLN A 243 8.93 -17.28 -19.19
C GLN A 243 7.49 -17.74 -18.96
N ASN A 244 6.84 -17.25 -17.90
CA ASN A 244 5.45 -17.56 -17.57
C ASN A 244 4.76 -16.34 -16.96
N ALA A 245 4.09 -15.57 -17.79
CA ALA A 245 3.35 -14.37 -17.37
C ALA A 245 2.08 -14.70 -16.56
N ASN A 246 1.60 -15.96 -16.61
CA ASN A 246 0.38 -16.41 -15.91
C ASN A 246 0.69 -17.11 -14.58
N HIS A 247 1.91 -16.95 -14.04
CA HIS A 247 2.29 -17.54 -12.78
C HIS A 247 1.92 -16.63 -11.61
N PRO A 248 1.03 -17.05 -10.68
CA PRO A 248 0.49 -16.19 -9.63
C PRO A 248 1.58 -15.64 -8.70
N GLY A 249 2.53 -16.47 -8.27
CA GLY A 249 3.60 -16.05 -7.36
C GLY A 249 4.54 -15.01 -7.97
N VAL A 250 4.85 -15.13 -9.25
CA VAL A 250 5.76 -14.19 -9.93
C VAL A 250 5.14 -12.78 -9.95
N VAL A 251 3.88 -12.67 -10.37
CA VAL A 251 3.19 -11.38 -10.45
C VAL A 251 2.94 -10.79 -9.05
N HIS A 252 2.49 -11.63 -8.12
CA HIS A 252 2.23 -11.23 -6.74
C HIS A 252 3.49 -10.66 -6.07
N TYR A 253 4.59 -11.38 -6.15
CA TYR A 253 5.84 -10.99 -5.50
C TYR A 253 6.50 -9.78 -6.17
N LEU A 254 6.26 -9.54 -7.48
CA LEU A 254 6.64 -8.29 -8.14
C LEU A 254 5.88 -7.09 -7.58
N ILE A 255 4.58 -7.21 -7.30
CA ILE A 255 3.80 -6.15 -6.66
C ILE A 255 4.42 -5.83 -5.29
N HIS A 256 4.66 -6.82 -4.45
CA HIS A 256 5.32 -6.60 -3.17
C HIS A 256 6.72 -6.01 -3.28
N SER A 257 7.49 -6.39 -4.30
CA SER A 257 8.84 -5.86 -4.51
C SER A 257 8.83 -4.38 -4.89
N TYR A 258 7.74 -3.90 -5.50
CA TYR A 258 7.61 -2.54 -6.02
C TYR A 258 6.61 -1.65 -5.27
N ASP A 259 6.02 -2.12 -4.15
CA ASP A 259 5.14 -1.29 -3.30
C ASP A 259 5.91 -0.23 -2.49
N PHE A 260 6.73 0.56 -3.19
CA PHE A 260 7.47 1.68 -2.63
C PHE A 260 7.35 2.89 -3.56
N PRO A 261 7.30 4.15 -3.04
CA PRO A 261 7.05 5.33 -3.87
C PRO A 261 7.98 5.44 -5.09
N GLN A 262 9.27 5.13 -4.90
CA GLN A 262 10.28 5.22 -5.95
C GLN A 262 10.21 4.09 -7.01
N PHE A 263 9.49 3.01 -6.75
CA PHE A 263 9.44 1.82 -7.62
C PHE A 263 8.04 1.48 -8.12
N ALA A 264 6.99 2.11 -7.60
CA ALA A 264 5.60 1.76 -7.91
C ALA A 264 5.30 1.72 -9.41
N GLN A 265 5.88 2.64 -10.20
CA GLN A 265 5.71 2.67 -11.65
C GLN A 265 6.19 1.37 -12.33
N ARG A 266 7.22 0.70 -11.80
CA ARG A 266 7.71 -0.59 -12.31
C ARG A 266 6.74 -1.73 -12.03
N GLY A 267 5.96 -1.62 -10.95
CA GLY A 267 4.93 -2.60 -10.57
C GLY A 267 3.63 -2.51 -11.37
N LEU A 268 3.43 -1.45 -12.15
CA LEU A 268 2.13 -1.16 -12.77
C LEU A 268 1.62 -2.30 -13.66
N THR A 269 2.45 -2.85 -14.54
CA THR A 269 2.02 -3.93 -15.45
C THR A 269 1.68 -5.21 -14.66
N ALA A 270 2.42 -5.53 -13.59
CA ALA A 270 2.08 -6.65 -12.72
C ALA A 270 0.72 -6.43 -12.04
N ALA A 271 0.48 -5.22 -11.52
CA ALA A 271 -0.79 -4.85 -10.90
C ALA A 271 -1.98 -4.96 -11.89
N GLN A 272 -1.78 -4.57 -13.16
CA GLN A 272 -2.81 -4.63 -14.19
C GLN A 272 -3.14 -6.04 -14.70
N THR A 273 -2.39 -7.06 -14.28
CA THR A 273 -2.57 -8.45 -14.77
C THR A 273 -3.00 -9.43 -13.69
N TYR A 274 -2.77 -9.14 -12.43
CA TYR A 274 -2.92 -10.15 -11.37
C TYR A 274 -4.37 -10.59 -11.13
N ASP A 275 -5.34 -9.69 -11.24
CA ASP A 275 -6.76 -9.98 -11.12
C ASP A 275 -7.26 -11.01 -12.13
N SER A 276 -6.71 -10.99 -13.35
CA SER A 276 -7.04 -11.97 -14.40
C SER A 276 -6.42 -13.35 -14.16
N ILE A 277 -5.34 -13.43 -13.39
CA ILE A 277 -4.65 -14.68 -13.07
C ILE A 277 -5.38 -15.45 -11.95
N ALA A 278 -5.84 -14.75 -10.91
CA ALA A 278 -6.53 -15.35 -9.77
C ALA A 278 -7.84 -14.60 -9.44
N PRO A 279 -8.85 -14.62 -10.34
CA PRO A 279 -10.00 -13.71 -10.33
C PRO A 279 -11.00 -13.93 -9.19
N TRP A 280 -10.82 -14.92 -8.33
CA TRP A 280 -11.70 -15.20 -7.20
C TRP A 280 -10.96 -15.26 -5.85
N VAL A 281 -9.64 -15.09 -5.86
CA VAL A 281 -8.83 -15.05 -4.64
C VAL A 281 -8.82 -13.64 -4.07
N PRO A 282 -9.40 -13.40 -2.89
CA PRO A 282 -9.57 -12.05 -2.34
C PRO A 282 -8.28 -11.24 -2.32
N HIS A 283 -7.22 -11.81 -1.78
CA HIS A 283 -5.92 -11.15 -1.69
C HIS A 283 -5.33 -10.81 -3.08
N ALA A 284 -5.44 -11.72 -4.05
CA ALA A 284 -4.95 -11.48 -5.41
C ALA A 284 -5.68 -10.32 -6.09
N LEU A 285 -6.98 -10.17 -5.83
CA LEU A 285 -7.80 -9.07 -6.33
C LEU A 285 -7.46 -7.74 -5.62
N HIS A 286 -7.09 -7.78 -4.33
CA HIS A 286 -6.70 -6.61 -3.56
C HIS A 286 -5.30 -6.08 -3.93
N MET A 287 -4.32 -6.95 -4.13
CA MET A 287 -2.90 -6.60 -4.28
C MET A 287 -2.58 -5.55 -5.34
N PRO A 288 -3.24 -5.51 -6.52
CA PRO A 288 -3.06 -4.43 -7.49
C PRO A 288 -3.23 -3.03 -6.90
N SER A 289 -4.13 -2.88 -5.93
CA SER A 289 -4.45 -1.58 -5.31
C SER A 289 -3.27 -0.97 -4.53
N HIS A 290 -2.31 -1.78 -4.08
CA HIS A 290 -1.08 -1.28 -3.47
C HIS A 290 -0.29 -0.38 -4.44
N ILE A 291 -0.16 -0.82 -5.70
CA ILE A 291 0.50 -0.04 -6.74
C ILE A 291 -0.39 1.11 -7.20
N PHE A 292 -1.68 0.87 -7.40
CA PHE A 292 -2.62 1.90 -7.85
C PHE A 292 -2.69 3.07 -6.89
N THR A 293 -2.74 2.84 -5.57
CA THR A 293 -2.74 3.93 -4.57
C THR A 293 -1.42 4.69 -4.54
N ARG A 294 -0.27 4.02 -4.76
CA ARG A 294 1.04 4.69 -4.91
C ARG A 294 1.11 5.60 -6.12
N LEU A 295 0.34 5.32 -7.16
CA LEU A 295 0.33 6.07 -8.42
C LEU A 295 -0.84 7.07 -8.51
N GLY A 296 -1.75 7.09 -7.54
CA GLY A 296 -2.96 7.93 -7.57
C GLY A 296 -3.99 7.48 -8.61
N MET A 297 -4.02 6.17 -8.92
CA MET A 297 -4.97 5.52 -9.83
C MET A 297 -6.18 5.03 -9.03
N TRP A 298 -7.08 5.97 -8.75
CA TRP A 298 -8.16 5.74 -7.78
C TRP A 298 -9.27 4.84 -8.30
N ASP A 299 -9.69 5.01 -9.55
CA ASP A 299 -10.70 4.15 -10.20
C ASP A 299 -10.27 2.68 -10.20
N GLU A 300 -9.01 2.41 -10.55
CA GLU A 300 -8.44 1.06 -10.58
C GLU A 300 -8.35 0.47 -9.16
N SER A 301 -7.96 1.29 -8.18
CA SER A 301 -7.94 0.87 -6.77
C SER A 301 -9.35 0.54 -6.26
N ILE A 302 -10.37 1.34 -6.59
CA ILE A 302 -11.77 1.07 -6.26
C ILE A 302 -12.24 -0.24 -6.89
N ALA A 303 -11.95 -0.45 -8.17
CA ALA A 303 -12.37 -1.67 -8.88
C ALA A 303 -11.74 -2.93 -8.28
N ALA A 304 -10.42 -2.91 -8.02
CA ALA A 304 -9.68 -4.00 -7.42
C ALA A 304 -10.23 -4.37 -6.03
N ASN A 305 -10.43 -3.37 -5.15
CA ASN A 305 -10.90 -3.62 -3.79
C ASN A 305 -12.38 -4.00 -3.73
N ARG A 306 -13.20 -3.51 -4.65
CA ARG A 306 -14.59 -3.97 -4.78
C ARG A 306 -14.64 -5.46 -5.10
N ALA A 307 -13.88 -5.90 -6.11
CA ALA A 307 -13.78 -7.30 -6.47
C ALA A 307 -13.26 -8.16 -5.32
N SER A 308 -12.24 -7.70 -4.58
CA SER A 308 -11.71 -8.38 -3.41
C SER A 308 -12.75 -8.52 -2.29
N ALA A 309 -13.44 -7.44 -1.94
CA ALA A 309 -14.48 -7.47 -0.91
C ALA A 309 -15.67 -8.39 -1.31
N GLU A 310 -16.04 -8.42 -2.60
CA GLU A 310 -17.07 -9.33 -3.11
C GLU A 310 -16.61 -10.79 -3.05
N ALA A 311 -15.38 -11.09 -3.44
CA ALA A 311 -14.81 -12.43 -3.35
C ALA A 311 -14.70 -12.92 -1.89
N SER A 312 -14.30 -12.04 -0.96
CA SER A 312 -14.26 -12.34 0.49
C SER A 312 -15.64 -12.73 1.03
N ARG A 313 -16.68 -11.97 0.67
CA ARG A 313 -18.06 -12.29 1.07
C ARG A 313 -18.56 -13.61 0.47
N ALA A 314 -18.28 -13.83 -0.81
CA ALA A 314 -18.65 -15.08 -1.47
C ALA A 314 -17.97 -16.28 -0.78
N TYR A 315 -16.69 -16.12 -0.41
CA TYR A 315 -15.95 -17.15 0.32
C TYR A 315 -16.54 -17.39 1.72
N ALA A 316 -16.84 -16.33 2.49
CA ALA A 316 -17.52 -16.45 3.80
C ALA A 316 -18.84 -17.21 3.67
N THR A 317 -19.65 -16.87 2.67
CA THR A 317 -20.93 -17.55 2.39
C THR A 317 -20.73 -19.03 2.05
N MET A 318 -19.78 -19.35 1.18
CA MET A 318 -19.43 -20.73 0.82
C MET A 318 -18.96 -21.54 2.04
N ARG A 319 -18.34 -20.87 3.02
CA ARG A 319 -17.84 -21.47 4.26
C ARG A 319 -18.87 -21.45 5.40
N HIS A 320 -20.08 -20.97 5.15
CA HIS A 320 -21.14 -20.81 6.15
C HIS A 320 -20.71 -20.02 7.39
N ARG A 321 -19.92 -18.94 7.18
CA ARG A 321 -19.41 -18.08 8.24
C ARG A 321 -20.40 -16.94 8.54
N ASP A 322 -20.69 -16.77 9.82
CA ASP A 322 -21.44 -15.63 10.37
C ASP A 322 -20.44 -14.61 10.95
N ALA A 323 -19.54 -14.11 10.10
CA ALA A 323 -18.52 -13.14 10.47
C ALA A 323 -18.04 -12.37 9.23
N THR A 324 -17.56 -11.15 9.42
CA THR A 324 -16.93 -10.38 8.35
C THR A 324 -15.46 -10.82 8.20
N GLU A 325 -15.04 -11.17 6.99
CA GLU A 325 -13.66 -11.55 6.72
C GLU A 325 -12.72 -10.34 6.89
N ALA A 326 -11.56 -10.58 7.48
CA ALA A 326 -10.53 -9.53 7.64
C ALA A 326 -10.05 -8.98 6.29
N GLU A 327 -9.93 -9.83 5.28
CA GLU A 327 -9.61 -9.42 3.89
C GLU A 327 -10.66 -8.48 3.31
N GLU A 328 -11.94 -8.70 3.62
CA GLU A 328 -13.00 -7.78 3.21
C GLU A 328 -12.82 -6.41 3.85
N LEU A 329 -12.58 -6.36 5.16
CA LEU A 329 -12.38 -5.10 5.88
C LEU A 329 -11.14 -4.35 5.36
N HIS A 330 -10.05 -5.07 5.07
CA HIS A 330 -8.84 -4.49 4.50
C HIS A 330 -9.09 -3.88 3.11
N ALA A 331 -9.79 -4.60 2.24
CA ALA A 331 -10.20 -4.07 0.93
C ALA A 331 -11.12 -2.85 1.04
N LEU A 332 -12.04 -2.83 2.02
CA LEU A 332 -12.93 -1.69 2.28
C LEU A 332 -12.17 -0.44 2.72
N ASP A 333 -11.06 -0.53 3.49
CA ASP A 333 -10.24 0.64 3.85
C ASP A 333 -9.61 1.29 2.60
N TYR A 334 -9.02 0.47 1.72
CA TYR A 334 -8.44 0.96 0.46
C TYR A 334 -9.52 1.58 -0.45
N MET A 335 -10.69 0.95 -0.54
CA MET A 335 -11.80 1.43 -1.36
C MET A 335 -12.36 2.75 -0.82
N ALA A 336 -12.58 2.86 0.51
CA ALA A 336 -13.03 4.10 1.15
C ALA A 336 -12.03 5.24 0.93
N TYR A 337 -10.74 4.97 1.12
CA TYR A 337 -9.69 5.95 0.86
C TYR A 337 -9.73 6.44 -0.58
N SER A 338 -9.83 5.54 -1.56
CA SER A 338 -9.85 5.90 -2.98
C SER A 338 -11.09 6.70 -3.36
N TYR A 339 -12.27 6.36 -2.84
CA TYR A 339 -13.50 7.16 -3.02
C TYR A 339 -13.33 8.58 -2.47
N LEU A 340 -12.70 8.73 -1.31
CA LEU A 340 -12.46 10.03 -0.70
C LEU A 340 -11.49 10.90 -1.52
N GLN A 341 -10.53 10.29 -2.21
CA GLN A 341 -9.64 11.02 -3.12
C GLN A 341 -10.35 11.51 -4.39
N GLU A 342 -11.42 10.84 -4.83
CA GLU A 342 -12.30 11.27 -5.91
C GLU A 342 -13.46 12.15 -5.45
N ALA A 343 -13.52 12.52 -4.17
CA ALA A 343 -14.65 13.23 -3.55
C ALA A 343 -16.01 12.51 -3.74
N ARG A 344 -16.00 11.20 -3.79
CA ARG A 344 -17.19 10.32 -3.85
C ARG A 344 -17.63 9.97 -2.44
N ASP A 345 -18.07 10.99 -1.71
CA ASP A 345 -18.34 10.92 -0.27
C ASP A 345 -19.53 10.03 0.08
N ALA A 346 -20.50 9.90 -0.82
CA ALA A 346 -21.66 9.03 -0.60
C ALA A 346 -21.26 7.56 -0.57
N GLU A 347 -20.44 7.12 -1.55
CA GLU A 347 -19.95 5.75 -1.61
C GLU A 347 -19.00 5.43 -0.45
N ALA A 348 -18.16 6.39 -0.05
CA ALA A 348 -17.32 6.24 1.14
C ALA A 348 -18.19 6.11 2.41
N LYS A 349 -19.31 6.86 2.51
CA LYS A 349 -20.25 6.78 3.63
C LYS A 349 -20.93 5.41 3.73
N GLU A 350 -21.30 4.80 2.60
CA GLU A 350 -21.85 3.44 2.58
C GLU A 350 -20.89 2.43 3.23
N ILE A 351 -19.58 2.59 2.99
CA ILE A 351 -18.55 1.76 3.63
C ILE A 351 -18.49 2.04 5.14
N VAL A 352 -18.49 3.30 5.56
CA VAL A 352 -18.54 3.67 6.99
C VAL A 352 -19.74 3.04 7.68
N ASP A 353 -20.94 3.14 7.06
CA ASP A 353 -22.17 2.58 7.63
C ASP A 353 -22.15 1.05 7.68
N ARG A 354 -21.43 0.42 6.75
CA ARG A 354 -21.24 -1.02 6.73
C ARG A 354 -20.31 -1.47 7.86
N VAL A 355 -19.15 -0.85 8.02
CA VAL A 355 -18.18 -1.26 9.07
C VAL A 355 -18.71 -0.98 10.47
N ALA A 356 -19.54 0.03 10.66
CA ALA A 356 -20.22 0.32 11.93
C ALA A 356 -21.16 -0.82 12.40
N LYS A 357 -21.57 -1.71 11.48
CA LYS A 357 -22.44 -2.87 11.78
C LYS A 357 -21.66 -4.15 12.08
N VAL A 358 -20.35 -4.15 11.94
CA VAL A 358 -19.52 -5.34 12.21
C VAL A 358 -19.56 -5.67 13.70
N ARG A 359 -19.83 -6.93 14.03
CA ARG A 359 -19.87 -7.45 15.40
C ARG A 359 -18.97 -8.65 15.62
N LYS A 360 -18.56 -9.28 14.52
CA LYS A 360 -17.68 -10.46 14.49
C LYS A 360 -16.76 -10.38 13.27
N THR A 361 -15.51 -10.79 13.43
CA THR A 361 -14.55 -10.92 12.32
C THR A 361 -14.04 -12.36 12.21
N ASN A 362 -13.55 -12.72 11.03
CA ASN A 362 -12.83 -13.96 10.79
C ASN A 362 -11.50 -13.64 10.07
N PRO A 363 -10.35 -14.00 10.64
CA PRO A 363 -10.12 -14.51 12.01
C PRO A 363 -10.67 -13.58 13.09
N GLU A 364 -10.83 -14.12 14.32
CA GLU A 364 -11.28 -13.30 15.45
C GLU A 364 -10.30 -12.15 15.69
N LEU A 365 -10.77 -10.94 15.48
CA LEU A 365 -10.10 -9.64 15.45
C LEU A 365 -8.58 -9.70 15.21
N GLU A 366 -8.19 -9.86 13.95
CA GLU A 366 -6.80 -9.71 13.58
C GLU A 366 -6.43 -8.25 13.32
N PHE A 367 -5.13 -8.01 13.14
CA PHE A 367 -4.53 -6.69 12.95
C PHE A 367 -5.15 -5.87 11.82
N SER A 368 -5.30 -6.43 10.61
CA SER A 368 -5.82 -5.70 9.44
C SER A 368 -7.29 -5.32 9.60
N ALA A 369 -8.08 -6.19 10.22
CA ALA A 369 -9.48 -5.92 10.56
C ALA A 369 -9.59 -4.80 11.60
N ALA A 370 -8.83 -4.86 12.69
CA ALA A 370 -8.81 -3.83 13.71
C ALA A 370 -8.37 -2.48 13.13
N TYR A 371 -7.36 -2.48 12.25
CA TYR A 371 -6.92 -1.28 11.55
C TYR A 371 -8.03 -0.67 10.70
N ALA A 372 -8.67 -1.45 9.85
CA ALA A 372 -9.74 -0.97 8.97
C ALA A 372 -10.92 -0.38 9.75
N LEU A 373 -11.32 -1.01 10.86
CA LEU A 373 -12.41 -0.55 11.71
C LEU A 373 -12.09 0.79 12.41
N ALA A 374 -10.83 1.05 12.75
CA ALA A 374 -10.40 2.34 13.27
C ALA A 374 -10.20 3.37 12.15
N ALA A 375 -9.61 2.94 11.03
CA ALA A 375 -9.16 3.81 9.95
C ALA A 375 -10.31 4.38 9.12
N ILE A 376 -11.27 3.57 8.72
CA ILE A 376 -12.34 3.95 7.78
C ILE A 376 -13.14 5.16 8.29
N PRO A 377 -13.72 5.17 9.50
CA PRO A 377 -14.46 6.32 9.99
C PRO A 377 -13.58 7.55 10.23
N THR A 378 -12.33 7.34 10.69
CA THR A 378 -11.39 8.44 10.92
C THR A 378 -11.00 9.11 9.61
N ARG A 379 -10.68 8.34 8.55
CA ARG A 379 -10.40 8.89 7.22
C ARG A 379 -11.58 9.65 6.64
N TYR A 380 -12.80 9.10 6.80
CA TYR A 380 -14.01 9.73 6.29
C TYR A 380 -14.21 11.13 6.87
N ALA A 381 -13.98 11.30 8.17
CA ALA A 381 -14.05 12.60 8.83
C ALA A 381 -12.92 13.53 8.35
N PHE A 382 -11.67 13.05 8.32
CA PHE A 382 -10.50 13.87 8.02
C PHE A 382 -10.45 14.36 6.57
N GLU A 383 -10.72 13.47 5.61
CA GLU A 383 -10.66 13.82 4.18
C GLU A 383 -11.75 14.84 3.79
N ARG A 384 -12.80 14.98 4.60
CA ARG A 384 -13.87 15.96 4.44
C ARG A 384 -13.71 17.21 5.29
N ASN A 385 -12.66 17.31 6.12
CA ASN A 385 -12.52 18.33 7.17
C ASN A 385 -13.73 18.42 8.10
N ASP A 386 -14.40 17.29 8.33
CA ASP A 386 -15.56 17.19 9.24
C ASP A 386 -15.05 17.00 10.67
N TRP A 387 -14.60 18.11 11.25
CA TRP A 387 -13.94 18.11 12.56
C TRP A 387 -14.91 17.79 13.71
N GLU A 388 -16.19 18.11 13.56
CA GLU A 388 -17.23 17.70 14.52
C GLU A 388 -17.41 16.18 14.51
N ALA A 389 -17.50 15.58 13.33
CA ALA A 389 -17.55 14.13 13.20
C ALA A 389 -16.28 13.46 13.73
N ALA A 390 -15.11 14.06 13.49
CA ALA A 390 -13.83 13.56 14.03
C ALA A 390 -13.79 13.60 15.56
N ALA A 391 -14.33 14.66 16.18
CA ALA A 391 -14.44 14.79 17.63
C ALA A 391 -15.43 13.81 18.27
N ALA A 392 -16.36 13.24 17.47
CA ALA A 392 -17.44 12.35 17.90
C ALA A 392 -17.26 10.88 17.48
N LEU A 393 -16.10 10.49 16.96
CA LEU A 393 -15.80 9.11 16.55
C LEU A 393 -16.09 8.11 17.68
N GLN A 394 -16.54 6.91 17.32
CA GLN A 394 -16.85 5.87 18.28
C GLN A 394 -15.78 4.78 18.26
N ILE A 395 -15.42 4.29 19.45
CA ILE A 395 -14.56 3.12 19.60
C ILE A 395 -15.38 1.87 19.32
N PRO A 396 -14.94 0.95 18.44
CA PRO A 396 -15.66 -0.29 18.15
C PRO A 396 -15.83 -1.18 19.38
N GLU A 397 -17.05 -1.68 19.59
CA GLU A 397 -17.35 -2.65 20.64
C GLU A 397 -17.19 -4.08 20.09
N LEU A 398 -15.95 -4.58 20.07
CA LEU A 398 -15.60 -5.91 19.58
C LEU A 398 -14.80 -6.70 20.63
N PRO A 399 -14.98 -8.03 20.71
CA PRO A 399 -14.10 -8.87 21.50
C PRO A 399 -12.64 -8.63 21.14
N HIS A 400 -11.75 -8.65 22.11
CA HIS A 400 -10.30 -8.48 21.92
C HIS A 400 -9.83 -7.14 21.33
N TRP A 401 -10.69 -6.11 21.24
CA TRP A 401 -10.30 -4.77 20.77
C TRP A 401 -9.08 -4.21 21.52
N ASN A 402 -9.01 -4.43 22.81
CA ASN A 402 -7.90 -4.01 23.67
C ASN A 402 -6.57 -4.73 23.41
N SER A 403 -6.55 -5.75 22.55
CA SER A 403 -5.30 -6.39 22.07
C SER A 403 -4.48 -5.48 21.14
N PHE A 404 -5.12 -4.43 20.62
CA PHE A 404 -4.49 -3.45 19.72
C PHE A 404 -4.68 -2.01 20.24
N PRO A 405 -4.03 -1.62 21.37
CA PRO A 405 -4.22 -0.28 21.97
C PRO A 405 -3.96 0.86 20.98
N PHE A 406 -3.01 0.68 20.07
CA PHE A 406 -2.68 1.68 19.06
C PHE A 406 -3.78 1.88 18.01
N MET A 407 -4.73 0.97 17.84
CA MET A 407 -5.92 1.17 16.98
C MET A 407 -6.93 2.11 17.65
N GLU A 408 -7.12 1.99 18.96
CA GLU A 408 -7.90 2.99 19.72
C GLU A 408 -7.21 4.37 19.65
N ALA A 409 -5.87 4.40 19.73
CA ALA A 409 -5.12 5.65 19.64
C ALA A 409 -5.27 6.35 18.27
N LEU A 410 -5.54 5.64 17.17
CA LEU A 410 -5.91 6.25 15.89
C LEU A 410 -7.25 7.00 15.97
N ILE A 411 -8.22 6.46 16.69
CA ILE A 411 -9.52 7.11 16.93
C ILE A 411 -9.32 8.33 17.84
N GLU A 412 -8.51 8.19 18.89
CA GLU A 412 -8.16 9.32 19.78
C GLU A 412 -7.40 10.43 19.06
N TYR A 413 -6.62 10.11 18.02
CA TYR A 413 -6.06 11.14 17.15
C TYR A 413 -7.15 11.92 16.42
N GLY A 414 -8.21 11.21 16.00
CA GLY A 414 -9.43 11.86 15.46
C GLY A 414 -10.06 12.81 16.46
N HIS A 415 -10.25 12.36 17.70
CA HIS A 415 -10.77 13.19 18.79
C HIS A 415 -9.87 14.41 19.05
N ALA A 416 -8.54 14.23 19.09
CA ALA A 416 -7.60 15.30 19.36
C ALA A 416 -7.65 16.41 18.29
N LEU A 417 -7.56 16.03 17.01
CA LEU A 417 -7.65 17.02 15.92
C LEU A 417 -9.04 17.64 15.80
N GLY A 418 -10.10 16.81 15.87
CA GLY A 418 -11.48 17.29 15.79
C GLY A 418 -11.76 18.34 16.86
N ARG A 419 -11.45 18.05 18.13
CA ARG A 419 -11.64 19.00 19.25
C ARG A 419 -10.77 20.23 19.15
N ALA A 420 -9.50 20.09 18.71
CA ALA A 420 -8.63 21.24 18.51
C ALA A 420 -9.15 22.19 17.43
N HIS A 421 -9.73 21.65 16.34
CA HIS A 421 -10.32 22.46 15.28
C HIS A 421 -11.68 23.10 15.67
N THR A 422 -12.46 22.45 16.54
CA THR A 422 -13.75 22.96 17.04
C THR A 422 -13.61 23.86 18.28
N GLY A 423 -12.38 24.07 18.78
CA GLY A 423 -12.08 24.98 19.91
C GLY A 423 -12.14 24.34 21.29
N ASP A 424 -12.43 23.04 21.41
CA ASP A 424 -12.37 22.29 22.68
C ASP A 424 -10.91 21.88 22.96
N LEU A 425 -10.07 22.84 23.33
CA LEU A 425 -8.65 22.59 23.55
C LEU A 425 -8.37 21.68 24.77
N ASP A 426 -9.21 21.74 25.78
CA ASP A 426 -9.08 20.86 26.95
C ASP A 426 -9.44 19.42 26.62
N GLY A 427 -10.49 19.20 25.81
CA GLY A 427 -10.82 17.91 25.26
C GLY A 427 -9.74 17.36 24.34
N ALA A 428 -9.13 18.21 23.51
CA ALA A 428 -8.00 17.83 22.65
C ALA A 428 -6.79 17.34 23.48
N ARG A 429 -6.42 18.06 24.54
CA ARG A 429 -5.34 17.64 25.44
C ARG A 429 -5.64 16.33 26.15
N LYS A 430 -6.90 16.08 26.57
CA LYS A 430 -7.31 14.81 27.15
C LYS A 430 -7.17 13.64 26.15
N ALA A 431 -7.56 13.85 24.90
CA ALA A 431 -7.38 12.87 23.83
C ALA A 431 -5.89 12.57 23.59
N ILE A 432 -5.03 13.60 23.51
CA ILE A 432 -3.57 13.43 23.39
C ILE A 432 -3.01 12.63 24.58
N ALA A 433 -3.45 12.95 25.81
CA ALA A 433 -3.03 12.19 26.99
C ALA A 433 -3.50 10.72 26.95
N ARG A 434 -4.69 10.46 26.38
CA ARG A 434 -5.18 9.08 26.16
C ARG A 434 -4.33 8.36 25.11
N MET A 435 -3.96 9.02 24.01
CA MET A 435 -3.02 8.46 23.03
C MET A 435 -1.70 8.05 23.67
N GLN A 436 -1.15 8.89 24.57
CA GLN A 436 0.08 8.57 25.31
C GLN A 436 -0.08 7.30 26.16
N GLN A 437 -1.19 7.16 26.89
CA GLN A 437 -1.48 5.96 27.69
C GLN A 437 -1.55 4.70 26.81
N LEU A 438 -2.23 4.78 25.67
CA LEU A 438 -2.39 3.67 24.72
C LEU A 438 -1.05 3.30 24.06
N ARG A 439 -0.24 4.30 23.72
CA ARG A 439 1.12 4.12 23.23
C ARG A 439 1.99 3.37 24.27
N ASP A 440 1.91 3.77 25.54
CA ASP A 440 2.68 3.14 26.60
C ASP A 440 2.16 1.74 26.99
N ALA A 441 0.87 1.47 26.74
CA ALA A 441 0.27 0.14 26.87
C ALA A 441 0.72 -0.82 25.74
N THR A 442 1.17 -0.29 24.61
CA THR A 442 1.69 -1.07 23.48
C THR A 442 3.13 -1.51 23.77
N LYS A 443 3.30 -2.61 24.49
CA LYS A 443 4.63 -3.05 25.00
C LYS A 443 5.38 -3.98 24.06
N ASP A 444 4.67 -4.73 23.21
CA ASP A 444 5.31 -5.69 22.31
C ASP A 444 6.15 -4.94 21.25
N PRO A 445 7.46 -5.21 21.15
CA PRO A 445 8.34 -4.55 20.19
C PRO A 445 7.93 -4.71 18.73
N LYS A 446 7.15 -5.72 18.40
CA LYS A 446 6.63 -5.90 17.03
C LYS A 446 5.75 -4.74 16.56
N PHE A 447 5.24 -3.93 17.49
CA PHE A 447 4.43 -2.74 17.21
C PHE A 447 5.19 -1.42 17.38
N ASP A 448 6.52 -1.43 17.45
CA ASP A 448 7.33 -0.21 17.61
C ASP A 448 7.13 0.81 16.48
N TYR A 449 6.82 0.33 15.25
CA TYR A 449 6.42 1.20 14.16
C TYR A 449 5.20 2.07 14.55
N PHE A 450 4.15 1.44 15.12
CA PHE A 450 2.94 2.15 15.52
C PHE A 450 3.19 3.11 16.69
N LYS A 451 4.06 2.75 17.63
CA LYS A 451 4.46 3.69 18.69
C LYS A 451 5.14 4.93 18.12
N SER A 452 6.06 4.75 17.16
CA SER A 452 6.72 5.86 16.48
C SER A 452 5.73 6.72 15.70
N HIS A 453 4.77 6.09 15.03
CA HIS A 453 3.75 6.82 14.29
C HIS A 453 2.81 7.61 15.22
N LEU A 454 2.42 7.02 16.36
CA LEU A 454 1.64 7.72 17.40
C LEU A 454 2.40 8.90 17.99
N ASP A 455 3.71 8.79 18.21
CA ASP A 455 4.54 9.91 18.69
C ASP A 455 4.47 11.10 17.70
N LEU A 456 4.50 10.84 16.38
CA LEU A 456 4.35 11.88 15.36
C LEU A 456 2.93 12.47 15.32
N GLN A 457 1.91 11.63 15.44
CA GLN A 457 0.51 12.06 15.48
C GLN A 457 0.20 12.91 16.72
N MET A 458 0.75 12.56 17.90
CA MET A 458 0.64 13.37 19.11
C MET A 458 1.33 14.72 18.96
N GLN A 459 2.50 14.77 18.30
CA GLN A 459 3.18 16.02 17.98
C GLN A 459 2.34 16.90 17.05
N ALA A 460 1.74 16.32 16.00
CA ALA A 460 0.87 17.04 15.08
C ALA A 460 -0.39 17.58 15.77
N ALA A 461 -1.05 16.77 16.60
CA ALA A 461 -2.20 17.20 17.39
C ALA A 461 -1.84 18.31 18.39
N SER A 462 -0.69 18.20 19.06
CA SER A 462 -0.18 19.21 19.99
C SER A 462 0.15 20.53 19.26
N ALA A 463 0.70 20.45 18.05
CA ALA A 463 0.94 21.61 17.20
C ALA A 463 -0.37 22.31 16.83
N ARG A 464 -1.44 21.56 16.50
CA ARG A 464 -2.75 22.17 16.24
C ARG A 464 -3.32 22.88 17.45
N VAL A 465 -3.17 22.30 18.66
CA VAL A 465 -3.55 22.97 19.92
C VAL A 465 -2.74 24.25 20.12
N ALA A 466 -1.41 24.22 19.94
CA ALA A 466 -0.56 25.41 20.06
C ALA A 466 -0.96 26.52 19.05
N ALA A 467 -1.26 26.15 17.81
CA ALA A 467 -1.75 27.08 16.81
C ALA A 467 -3.08 27.75 17.22
N ALA A 468 -4.02 26.98 17.78
CA ALA A 468 -5.29 27.49 18.29
C ALA A 468 -5.10 28.40 19.52
N GLU A 469 -4.03 28.23 20.31
CA GLU A 469 -3.62 29.13 21.38
C GLU A 469 -2.90 30.39 20.88
N GLY A 470 -2.72 30.56 19.57
CA GLY A 470 -2.01 31.69 18.98
C GLY A 470 -0.48 31.54 18.88
N LYS A 471 0.08 30.38 19.29
CA LYS A 471 1.52 30.06 19.25
C LYS A 471 1.91 29.51 17.86
N LYS A 472 1.67 30.33 16.81
CA LYS A 472 1.76 29.87 15.41
C LYS A 472 3.16 29.43 15.00
N ASP A 473 4.20 30.17 15.39
CA ASP A 473 5.58 29.85 15.03
C ASP A 473 6.03 28.52 15.68
N GLU A 474 5.67 28.32 16.96
CA GLU A 474 5.95 27.07 17.68
C GLU A 474 5.25 25.88 16.98
N ALA A 475 3.99 26.04 16.59
CA ALA A 475 3.21 25.04 15.90
C ALA A 475 3.80 24.66 14.52
N ILE A 476 4.24 25.66 13.75
CA ILE A 476 4.91 25.44 12.45
C ILE A 476 6.20 24.63 12.65
N ASP A 477 7.01 25.00 13.64
CA ASP A 477 8.27 24.28 13.93
C ASP A 477 8.03 22.84 14.40
N MET A 478 6.98 22.60 15.19
CA MET A 478 6.58 21.26 15.61
C MET A 478 6.16 20.42 14.40
N LEU A 479 5.29 20.95 13.53
CA LEU A 479 4.83 20.23 12.35
C LEU A 479 5.96 19.97 11.35
N ARG A 480 6.89 20.89 11.17
CA ARG A 480 8.03 20.72 10.26
C ARG A 480 8.89 19.54 10.67
N ARG A 481 9.28 19.47 11.98
CA ARG A 481 10.05 18.34 12.50
C ARG A 481 9.29 17.02 12.42
N ALA A 482 8.00 17.03 12.72
CA ALA A 482 7.16 15.83 12.65
C ALA A 482 6.99 15.36 11.20
N ALA A 483 6.81 16.27 10.24
CA ALA A 483 6.69 15.95 8.82
C ALA A 483 7.97 15.31 8.24
N ASP A 484 9.14 15.87 8.58
CA ASP A 484 10.43 15.30 8.15
C ASP A 484 10.62 13.88 8.73
N SER A 485 10.17 13.64 9.95
CA SER A 485 10.23 12.32 10.59
C SER A 485 9.21 11.34 9.99
N GLU A 486 8.00 11.81 9.64
CA GLU A 486 6.97 10.99 8.96
C GLU A 486 7.46 10.53 7.59
N ASP A 487 8.12 11.39 6.81
CA ASP A 487 8.68 11.03 5.51
C ASP A 487 9.73 9.92 5.61
N ILE A 488 10.54 9.93 6.67
CA ILE A 488 11.55 8.88 6.93
C ILE A 488 10.87 7.58 7.36
N LEU A 489 9.87 7.66 8.24
CA LEU A 489 9.15 6.49 8.75
C LEU A 489 8.36 5.78 7.62
N GLY A 490 7.79 6.55 6.71
CA GLY A 490 6.94 6.08 5.62
C GLY A 490 5.60 5.52 6.09
N LYS A 491 4.71 5.18 5.15
CA LYS A 491 3.42 4.56 5.47
C LYS A 491 3.57 3.08 5.81
N HIS A 492 2.78 2.59 6.74
CA HIS A 492 2.64 1.15 6.97
C HIS A 492 1.99 0.47 5.74
N PRO A 493 2.43 -0.74 5.35
CA PRO A 493 1.83 -1.46 4.22
C PRO A 493 0.32 -1.72 4.35
N VAL A 494 -0.22 -1.89 5.58
CA VAL A 494 -1.66 -2.06 5.80
C VAL A 494 -2.48 -0.85 5.34
N SER A 495 -1.87 0.33 5.33
CA SER A 495 -2.57 1.58 5.02
C SER A 495 -2.50 1.91 3.53
N PRO A 496 -3.59 2.33 2.88
CA PRO A 496 -3.54 2.89 1.53
C PRO A 496 -2.75 4.20 1.46
N GLY A 497 -2.73 4.97 2.54
CA GLY A 497 -2.02 6.24 2.68
C GLY A 497 -2.05 6.75 4.11
N ALA A 498 -1.27 7.78 4.43
CA ALA A 498 -1.37 8.47 5.71
C ALA A 498 -2.80 8.97 5.97
N PHE A 499 -3.22 9.09 7.23
CA PHE A 499 -4.55 9.64 7.58
C PHE A 499 -4.67 11.07 7.07
N VAL A 500 -3.85 11.96 7.60
CA VAL A 500 -3.57 13.28 7.04
C VAL A 500 -2.06 13.43 7.09
N PRO A 501 -1.36 13.43 5.96
CA PRO A 501 0.08 13.64 5.96
C PRO A 501 0.46 14.88 6.76
N ILE A 502 1.45 14.78 7.62
CA ILE A 502 1.83 15.92 8.49
C ILE A 502 2.31 17.10 7.64
N ARG A 503 2.89 16.85 6.45
CA ARG A 503 3.19 17.92 5.49
C ARG A 503 1.95 18.66 4.99
N GLU A 504 0.82 17.97 4.78
CA GLU A 504 -0.43 18.63 4.41
C GLU A 504 -0.98 19.48 5.57
N GLN A 505 -0.85 19.01 6.82
CA GLN A 505 -1.21 19.80 8.01
C GLN A 505 -0.31 21.03 8.15
N LEU A 506 0.99 20.89 7.91
CA LEU A 506 1.95 22.01 7.89
C LEU A 506 1.58 23.02 6.78
N GLY A 507 1.33 22.54 5.56
CA GLY A 507 0.90 23.37 4.44
C GLY A 507 -0.37 24.17 4.76
N THR A 508 -1.35 23.52 5.40
CA THR A 508 -2.60 24.18 5.85
C THR A 508 -2.32 25.27 6.87
N LEU A 509 -1.51 25.00 7.89
CA LEU A 509 -1.14 25.99 8.90
C LEU A 509 -0.36 27.16 8.30
N LEU A 510 0.52 26.91 7.35
CA LEU A 510 1.25 27.94 6.61
C LEU A 510 0.30 28.86 5.80
N LEU A 511 -0.76 28.30 5.20
CA LEU A 511 -1.82 29.11 4.56
C LEU A 511 -2.57 29.97 5.58
N GLU A 512 -2.96 29.38 6.72
CA GLU A 512 -3.64 30.09 7.83
C GLU A 512 -2.78 31.25 8.38
N THR A 513 -1.45 31.17 8.22
CA THR A 513 -0.50 32.20 8.69
C THR A 513 -0.02 33.16 7.62
N GLY A 514 -0.54 33.05 6.38
CA GLY A 514 -0.21 33.96 5.29
C GLY A 514 1.14 33.68 4.62
N LEU A 515 1.60 32.44 4.64
CA LEU A 515 2.87 31.99 4.04
C LEU A 515 2.64 31.06 2.83
N PRO A 516 1.93 31.51 1.77
CA PRO A 516 1.46 30.62 0.70
C PRO A 516 2.59 29.98 -0.11
N LYS A 517 3.71 30.67 -0.31
CA LYS A 517 4.87 30.09 -1.03
C LYS A 517 5.53 28.95 -0.28
N GLU A 518 5.52 28.99 1.05
CA GLU A 518 6.01 27.88 1.88
C GLU A 518 5.00 26.75 1.87
N ALA A 519 3.72 27.06 2.03
CA ALA A 519 2.63 26.08 1.96
C ALA A 519 2.65 25.29 0.65
N GLN A 520 2.83 25.96 -0.50
CA GLN A 520 2.94 25.30 -1.81
C GLN A 520 4.04 24.26 -1.82
N ARG A 521 5.22 24.58 -1.29
CA ARG A 521 6.35 23.62 -1.21
C ARG A 521 6.03 22.39 -0.38
N GLU A 522 5.34 22.56 0.75
CA GLU A 522 4.96 21.43 1.61
C GLU A 522 3.91 20.54 0.97
N PHE A 523 2.88 21.09 0.33
CA PHE A 523 1.90 20.31 -0.43
C PHE A 523 2.54 19.58 -1.62
N GLU A 524 3.45 20.23 -2.35
CA GLU A 524 4.18 19.61 -3.46
C GLU A 524 5.10 18.47 -2.98
N ALA A 525 5.71 18.62 -1.79
CA ALA A 525 6.50 17.56 -1.16
C ALA A 525 5.62 16.36 -0.79
N ALA A 526 4.44 16.61 -0.19
CA ALA A 526 3.46 15.57 0.11
C ALA A 526 3.00 14.82 -1.15
N LEU A 527 2.73 15.54 -2.25
CA LEU A 527 2.30 14.95 -3.52
C LEU A 527 3.36 14.09 -4.23
N LYS A 528 4.64 14.23 -3.88
CA LYS A 528 5.71 13.33 -4.37
C LYS A 528 5.62 11.95 -3.72
N ILE A 529 5.17 11.88 -2.46
CA ILE A 529 5.04 10.64 -1.69
C ILE A 529 3.65 10.01 -1.91
N TYR A 530 2.63 10.86 -1.97
CA TYR A 530 1.21 10.49 -2.11
C TYR A 530 0.58 11.17 -3.35
N PRO A 531 0.91 10.72 -4.57
CA PRO A 531 0.42 11.35 -5.81
C PRO A 531 -1.10 11.33 -5.89
N GLY A 532 -1.69 12.43 -6.32
CA GLY A 532 -3.13 12.51 -6.58
C GLY A 532 -4.00 12.59 -5.32
N ARG A 533 -3.46 12.84 -4.11
CA ARG A 533 -4.31 13.10 -2.95
C ARG A 533 -5.14 14.36 -3.14
N PHE A 534 -6.44 14.26 -2.83
CA PHE A 534 -7.37 15.39 -2.93
C PHE A 534 -6.88 16.63 -2.17
N ARG A 535 -6.57 16.46 -0.88
CA ARG A 535 -6.10 17.55 0.00
C ARG A 535 -4.76 18.12 -0.46
N GLY A 536 -3.84 17.26 -0.91
CA GLY A 536 -2.56 17.69 -1.46
C GLY A 536 -2.72 18.51 -2.74
N LEU A 537 -3.58 18.07 -3.68
CA LEU A 537 -3.83 18.81 -4.92
C LEU A 537 -4.54 20.13 -4.67
N TYR A 538 -5.59 20.15 -3.85
CA TYR A 538 -6.31 21.36 -3.52
C TYR A 538 -5.43 22.36 -2.78
N GLY A 539 -4.68 21.89 -1.75
CA GLY A 539 -3.79 22.75 -0.97
C GLY A 539 -2.66 23.35 -1.81
N ALA A 540 -2.04 22.55 -2.71
CA ALA A 540 -1.03 23.06 -3.64
C ALA A 540 -1.60 24.12 -4.59
N ALA A 541 -2.81 23.90 -5.10
CA ALA A 541 -3.49 24.86 -5.98
C ALA A 541 -3.83 26.16 -5.25
N GLN A 542 -4.45 26.07 -4.08
CA GLN A 542 -4.82 27.22 -3.26
C GLN A 542 -3.58 28.03 -2.83
N ALA A 543 -2.52 27.34 -2.45
CA ALA A 543 -1.27 27.98 -2.07
C ALA A 543 -0.63 28.72 -3.26
N ALA A 544 -0.65 28.13 -4.45
CA ALA A 544 -0.17 28.77 -5.69
C ALA A 544 -1.04 30.00 -6.05
N GLU A 545 -2.36 29.87 -5.97
CA GLU A 545 -3.30 30.98 -6.21
C GLU A 545 -3.02 32.17 -5.28
N LEU A 546 -2.92 31.93 -3.97
CA LEU A 546 -2.61 32.95 -2.98
C LEU A 546 -1.20 33.53 -3.11
N ALA A 547 -0.27 32.79 -3.70
CA ALA A 547 1.08 33.28 -4.02
C ALA A 547 1.15 34.06 -5.34
N GLY A 548 0.05 34.14 -6.11
CA GLY A 548 0.00 34.74 -7.43
C GLY A 548 0.59 33.88 -8.56
N ASP A 549 0.85 32.58 -8.30
CA ASP A 549 1.34 31.59 -9.28
C ASP A 549 0.16 30.94 -10.00
N ASN A 550 -0.45 31.68 -10.90
CA ASN A 550 -1.66 31.25 -11.61
C ASN A 550 -1.41 30.02 -12.51
N GLU A 551 -0.19 29.81 -12.98
CA GLU A 551 0.15 28.65 -13.81
C GLU A 551 0.06 27.34 -12.98
N ASN A 552 0.71 27.30 -11.84
CA ASN A 552 0.64 26.15 -10.94
C ASN A 552 -0.76 25.97 -10.34
N ALA A 553 -1.45 27.06 -9.96
CA ALA A 553 -2.84 26.99 -9.50
C ALA A 553 -3.73 26.33 -10.55
N SER A 554 -3.69 26.79 -11.79
CA SER A 554 -4.43 26.22 -12.91
C SER A 554 -4.11 24.75 -13.14
N ARG A 555 -2.84 24.39 -13.12
CA ARG A 555 -2.37 23.02 -13.30
C ARG A 555 -2.94 22.06 -12.25
N TYR A 556 -2.88 22.43 -10.97
CA TYR A 556 -3.36 21.58 -9.88
C TYR A 556 -4.89 21.54 -9.82
N TYR A 557 -5.59 22.66 -10.01
CA TYR A 557 -7.05 22.67 -10.08
C TYR A 557 -7.60 21.88 -11.26
N THR A 558 -6.96 21.96 -12.44
CA THR A 558 -7.35 21.15 -13.61
C THR A 558 -7.18 19.66 -13.32
N LYS A 559 -6.07 19.27 -12.69
CA LYS A 559 -5.85 17.87 -12.30
C LYS A 559 -6.90 17.39 -11.30
N LEU A 560 -7.22 18.22 -10.29
CA LEU A 560 -8.23 17.89 -9.30
C LEU A 560 -9.63 17.80 -9.91
N ALA A 561 -10.01 18.74 -10.78
CA ALA A 561 -11.29 18.71 -11.49
C ALA A 561 -11.47 17.45 -12.35
N ALA A 562 -10.42 17.02 -13.04
CA ALA A 562 -10.43 15.77 -13.81
C ALA A 562 -10.61 14.55 -12.91
N GLN A 563 -9.86 14.48 -11.82
CA GLN A 563 -9.91 13.37 -10.85
C GLN A 563 -11.29 13.27 -10.17
N THR A 564 -11.95 14.40 -9.90
CA THR A 564 -13.22 14.45 -9.19
C THR A 564 -14.43 14.53 -10.12
N SER A 565 -14.27 14.21 -11.40
CA SER A 565 -15.34 14.29 -12.41
C SER A 565 -16.58 13.43 -12.09
N LYS A 566 -16.42 12.41 -11.24
CA LYS A 566 -17.49 11.51 -10.76
C LYS A 566 -18.04 11.89 -9.38
N ALA A 567 -17.57 13.00 -8.79
CA ALA A 567 -18.04 13.44 -7.47
C ALA A 567 -19.54 13.72 -7.49
N GLY A 568 -20.28 13.05 -6.60
CA GLY A 568 -21.74 13.23 -6.46
C GLY A 568 -22.15 14.28 -5.43
N GLY A 569 -21.20 14.86 -4.68
CA GLY A 569 -21.40 15.78 -3.58
C GLY A 569 -20.92 17.21 -3.86
N SER A 570 -21.24 18.12 -2.96
CA SER A 570 -20.75 19.50 -2.99
C SER A 570 -19.75 19.74 -1.87
N ARG A 571 -18.49 19.34 -2.07
CA ARG A 571 -17.42 19.91 -1.22
C ARG A 571 -17.19 21.36 -1.65
N ASP A 572 -17.04 22.28 -0.69
CA ASP A 572 -16.80 23.70 -0.98
C ASP A 572 -15.54 23.91 -1.82
N GLU A 573 -14.54 23.07 -1.63
CA GLU A 573 -13.32 23.05 -2.43
C GLU A 573 -13.61 22.84 -3.92
N LEU A 574 -14.56 21.99 -4.29
CA LEU A 574 -14.92 21.76 -5.68
C LEU A 574 -15.71 22.91 -6.30
N ASN A 575 -16.47 23.66 -5.49
CA ASN A 575 -17.10 24.91 -5.92
C ASN A 575 -16.02 25.93 -6.29
N HIS A 576 -15.04 26.14 -5.40
CA HIS A 576 -13.92 27.04 -5.64
C HIS A 576 -13.12 26.65 -6.90
N VAL A 577 -12.80 25.36 -7.08
CA VAL A 577 -12.11 24.85 -8.27
C VAL A 577 -12.86 25.23 -9.57
N ARG A 578 -14.19 25.03 -9.58
CA ARG A 578 -15.03 25.37 -10.75
C ARG A 578 -15.06 26.88 -11.02
N GLU A 579 -15.17 27.70 -9.99
CA GLU A 579 -15.16 29.17 -10.09
C GLU A 579 -13.83 29.66 -10.65
N PHE A 580 -12.70 29.21 -10.11
CA PHE A 580 -11.36 29.59 -10.57
C PHE A 580 -11.15 29.23 -12.04
N LEU A 581 -11.41 27.97 -12.43
CA LEU A 581 -11.21 27.51 -13.81
C LEU A 581 -12.14 28.25 -14.80
N SER A 582 -13.38 28.56 -14.38
CA SER A 582 -14.32 29.32 -15.19
C SER A 582 -13.88 30.78 -15.36
N ALA A 583 -13.31 31.41 -14.32
CA ALA A 583 -12.75 32.74 -14.41
C ALA A 583 -11.54 32.79 -15.35
N LEU A 584 -10.67 31.83 -15.28
CA LEU A 584 -9.50 31.70 -16.14
C LEU A 584 -9.90 31.54 -17.62
N ALA A 585 -10.91 30.71 -17.92
CA ALA A 585 -11.43 30.56 -19.28
C ALA A 585 -11.99 31.88 -19.85
N ARG A 586 -12.79 32.60 -19.05
CA ARG A 586 -13.31 33.92 -19.46
C ARG A 586 -12.21 34.95 -19.74
N ALA A 587 -11.14 34.94 -18.95
CA ALA A 587 -10.01 35.85 -19.15
C ALA A 587 -9.24 35.51 -20.45
N ALA A 588 -9.09 34.24 -20.78
CA ALA A 588 -8.46 33.79 -22.03
C ALA A 588 -9.29 34.23 -23.26
N ASP A 589 -10.61 34.03 -23.23
CA ASP A 589 -11.53 34.45 -24.30
C ASP A 589 -11.50 35.95 -24.52
N SER A 590 -11.48 36.76 -23.46
CA SER A 590 -11.43 38.22 -23.56
C SER A 590 -10.12 38.73 -24.18
N ASN A 591 -9.00 38.10 -23.85
CA ASN A 591 -7.69 38.42 -24.43
C ASN A 591 -7.58 37.96 -25.90
N GLY A 592 -8.18 36.84 -26.26
CA GLY A 592 -8.24 36.35 -27.64
C GLY A 592 -9.09 37.27 -28.56
N VAL A 593 -10.17 37.84 -28.02
CA VAL A 593 -11.02 38.81 -28.76
C VAL A 593 -10.33 40.16 -28.91
N ALA A 594 -9.52 40.60 -27.94
CA ALA A 594 -8.73 41.83 -28.02
C ALA A 594 -7.62 41.73 -29.09
N SER A 595 -6.90 40.60 -29.13
CA SER A 595 -5.83 40.32 -30.12
C SER A 595 -6.33 40.11 -31.55
N ALA A 596 -7.61 39.82 -31.74
CA ALA A 596 -8.23 39.65 -33.06
C ALA A 596 -8.78 40.98 -33.62
N ARG A 597 -8.71 42.07 -32.84
CA ARG A 597 -9.19 43.43 -33.24
C ARG A 597 -8.05 44.41 -33.53
N GLU A 598 -6.81 44.05 -33.30
CA GLU A 598 -5.58 44.72 -33.76
C GLU A 598 -5.06 44.08 -35.06
#